data_d987cea56453e79319b24c8d8d5fccd7
#
_entry.id   d987cea56453e79319b24c8d8d5fccd7
#
_cell.length_a   1.000
_cell.length_b   1.000
_cell.length_c   1.000
_cell.angle_alpha   90.00
_cell.angle_beta   90.00
_cell.angle_gamma   90.00
#
_symmetry.space_group_name_H-M   'P 1'
#
loop_
_entity.id
_entity.type
_entity.pdbx_description
1 polymer ?
#
loop_
_entity_poly.entity_id
_entity_poly.type
_entity_poly.pdbx_seq_one_letter_code
_entity_poly.pdbx_strand_id
1 'polypeptide(L)'
;MARRFQSSPLNILYEDDQIIVCVKPHGIATQSRSVAVPDMERLIKNHLCRSAPGNAASAGKEPYLAVIHRLDQPVAGILVFAKTKSAARELSRQLTDPKKAAFGKYYRALVEKRPDTDSGILEDYLCKDPRTNTSRVCSQNTPGARLARLEFHIAVDNFFHWGRGISENPPSPMEPTALLIHIFPGRHHQIRVQLANMGCPILGDTKYNPHSMWNVGKNGWQQIYLCAYKLTFRHPTTGKPMTFELKDARDCGF
;
A
#
# COMPACT_ATOMS: atom_id res chain seq x y z
N MET A 1 2.70 -23.77 -19.52
CA MET A 1 3.48 -24.11 -18.31
C MET A 1 3.07 -23.19 -17.18
N ALA A 2 2.31 -23.66 -16.20
CA ALA A 2 1.91 -22.90 -15.03
C ALA A 2 3.15 -22.67 -14.16
N ARG A 3 3.60 -21.41 -14.02
CA ARG A 3 4.67 -21.04 -13.11
C ARG A 3 4.16 -21.33 -11.69
N ARG A 4 4.80 -22.26 -10.99
CA ARG A 4 4.68 -22.41 -9.54
C ARG A 4 5.07 -21.07 -8.92
N PHE A 5 4.08 -20.33 -8.42
CA PHE A 5 4.34 -19.29 -7.44
C PHE A 5 4.93 -20.01 -6.22
N GLN A 6 6.25 -19.93 -6.05
CA GLN A 6 6.83 -20.19 -4.75
C GLN A 6 6.15 -19.19 -3.81
N SER A 7 5.35 -19.72 -2.90
CA SER A 7 4.72 -18.92 -1.86
C SER A 7 5.83 -18.25 -1.06
N SER A 8 6.09 -16.98 -1.34
CA SER A 8 6.94 -16.18 -0.46
C SER A 8 6.38 -16.33 0.94
N PRO A 9 7.20 -16.69 1.94
CA PRO A 9 6.74 -16.83 3.30
C PRO A 9 6.06 -15.53 3.70
N LEU A 10 4.89 -15.62 4.35
CA LEU A 10 4.16 -14.47 4.86
C LEU A 10 5.08 -13.71 5.84
N ASN A 11 5.44 -12.47 5.49
CA ASN A 11 6.29 -11.63 6.33
C ASN A 11 5.43 -10.96 7.42
N ILE A 12 5.37 -11.60 8.60
CA ILE A 12 4.60 -11.14 9.76
C ILE A 12 5.51 -10.28 10.63
N LEU A 13 5.09 -9.03 10.88
CA LEU A 13 5.78 -8.09 11.76
C LEU A 13 5.29 -8.18 13.21
N TYR A 14 4.01 -8.55 13.39
CA TYR A 14 3.38 -8.73 14.70
C TYR A 14 2.13 -9.58 14.59
N GLU A 15 1.90 -10.41 15.58
CA GLU A 15 0.67 -11.18 15.72
C GLU A 15 0.33 -11.39 17.21
N ASP A 16 -0.96 -11.22 17.54
CA ASP A 16 -1.56 -11.61 18.80
C ASP A 16 -2.97 -12.17 18.58
N ASP A 17 -3.79 -12.29 19.63
CA ASP A 17 -5.15 -12.82 19.54
C ASP A 17 -6.12 -11.87 18.83
N GLN A 18 -5.79 -10.58 18.69
CA GLN A 18 -6.66 -9.53 18.19
C GLN A 18 -6.33 -9.09 16.78
N ILE A 19 -5.04 -9.02 16.45
CA ILE A 19 -4.55 -8.45 15.18
C ILE A 19 -3.40 -9.26 14.59
N ILE A 20 -3.19 -9.09 13.30
CA ILE A 20 -1.97 -9.50 12.60
C ILE A 20 -1.50 -8.35 11.72
N VAL A 21 -0.22 -8.00 11.82
CA VAL A 21 0.47 -6.99 11.01
C VAL A 21 1.49 -7.69 10.13
N CYS A 22 1.42 -7.47 8.84
CA CYS A 22 2.32 -8.13 7.89
C CYS A 22 2.72 -7.20 6.75
N VAL A 23 3.76 -7.58 6.02
CA VAL A 23 4.18 -6.91 4.80
C VAL A 23 3.51 -7.57 3.60
N LYS A 24 2.77 -6.80 2.82
CA LYS A 24 2.26 -7.21 1.52
C LYS A 24 3.36 -7.04 0.48
N PRO A 25 3.80 -8.09 -0.21
CA PRO A 25 4.70 -7.92 -1.34
C PRO A 25 4.00 -7.24 -2.51
N HIS A 26 4.78 -6.70 -3.41
CA HIS A 26 4.30 -6.18 -4.68
C HIS A 26 3.68 -7.31 -5.55
N GLY A 27 2.69 -6.99 -6.37
CA GLY A 27 2.05 -7.94 -7.29
C GLY A 27 0.92 -8.80 -6.69
N ILE A 28 0.80 -8.87 -5.36
CA ILE A 28 -0.29 -9.58 -4.67
C ILE A 28 -1.39 -8.61 -4.25
N ALA A 29 -2.66 -8.97 -4.49
CA ALA A 29 -3.78 -8.18 -4.00
C ALA A 29 -3.95 -8.31 -2.49
N THR A 30 -4.45 -7.25 -1.82
CA THR A 30 -4.86 -7.36 -0.41
C THR A 30 -6.01 -8.34 -0.27
N GLN A 31 -6.97 -8.27 -1.18
CA GLN A 31 -8.16 -9.11 -1.24
C GLN A 31 -8.58 -9.25 -2.71
N SER A 32 -8.93 -10.45 -3.17
CA SER A 32 -9.36 -10.74 -4.54
C SER A 32 -10.76 -11.37 -4.56
N ARG A 33 -11.53 -11.07 -5.60
CA ARG A 33 -12.78 -11.78 -5.88
C ARG A 33 -12.53 -13.15 -6.56
N SER A 34 -11.38 -13.32 -7.20
CA SER A 34 -11.02 -14.55 -7.89
C SER A 34 -10.50 -15.59 -6.92
N VAL A 35 -11.07 -16.79 -6.97
CA VAL A 35 -10.62 -17.95 -6.16
C VAL A 35 -9.28 -18.48 -6.65
N ALA A 36 -8.95 -18.28 -7.91
CA ALA A 36 -7.75 -18.83 -8.56
C ALA A 36 -6.47 -18.00 -8.28
N VAL A 37 -6.60 -16.77 -7.80
CA VAL A 37 -5.45 -15.87 -7.56
C VAL A 37 -5.22 -15.72 -6.06
N PRO A 38 -4.02 -16.04 -5.56
CA PRO A 38 -3.68 -15.84 -4.15
C PRO A 38 -3.73 -14.35 -3.79
N ASP A 39 -4.23 -14.04 -2.60
CA ASP A 39 -4.24 -12.71 -2.02
C ASP A 39 -3.82 -12.78 -0.54
N MET A 40 -3.58 -11.59 0.07
CA MET A 40 -3.11 -11.52 1.45
C MET A 40 -4.12 -12.11 2.43
N GLU A 41 -5.42 -11.89 2.22
CA GLU A 41 -6.46 -12.43 3.11
C GLU A 41 -6.39 -13.96 3.19
N ARG A 42 -6.28 -14.65 2.05
CA ARG A 42 -6.17 -16.11 2.01
C ARG A 42 -4.86 -16.62 2.59
N LEU A 43 -3.75 -15.95 2.29
CA LEU A 43 -2.45 -16.34 2.85
C LEU A 43 -2.48 -16.29 4.38
N ILE A 44 -3.08 -15.22 4.94
CA ILE A 44 -3.21 -15.07 6.40
C ILE A 44 -4.21 -16.10 6.97
N LYS A 45 -5.36 -16.32 6.36
CA LYS A 45 -6.31 -17.34 6.81
C LYS A 45 -5.67 -18.74 6.83
N ASN A 46 -4.90 -19.09 5.80
CA ASN A 46 -4.15 -20.34 5.75
C ASN A 46 -3.10 -20.43 6.87
N HIS A 47 -2.43 -19.32 7.19
CA HIS A 47 -1.50 -19.24 8.32
C HIS A 47 -2.24 -19.50 9.64
N LEU A 48 -3.34 -18.80 9.90
CA LEU A 48 -4.15 -18.96 11.12
C LEU A 48 -4.70 -20.38 11.29
N CYS A 49 -5.13 -21.03 10.19
CA CYS A 49 -5.59 -22.43 10.24
C CYS A 49 -4.47 -23.40 10.66
N ARG A 50 -3.22 -23.14 10.25
CA ARG A 50 -2.06 -23.99 10.59
C ARG A 50 -1.59 -23.77 12.02
N SER A 51 -1.70 -22.54 12.53
CA SER A 51 -1.23 -22.12 13.85
C SER A 51 -2.23 -22.45 14.97
N ALA A 52 -3.47 -22.81 14.63
CA ALA A 52 -4.49 -23.11 15.63
C ALA A 52 -4.22 -24.43 16.34
N PRO A 53 -4.34 -24.49 17.69
CA PRO A 53 -4.24 -25.73 18.43
C PRO A 53 -5.28 -26.75 17.97
N GLY A 54 -4.87 -27.99 17.70
CA GLY A 54 -5.77 -29.09 17.31
C GLY A 54 -6.17 -29.12 15.83
N ASN A 55 -5.36 -28.51 14.93
CA ASN A 55 -5.63 -28.50 13.49
C ASN A 55 -7.07 -28.03 13.18
N ALA A 56 -7.35 -26.73 13.32
CA ALA A 56 -8.67 -26.15 13.03
C ALA A 56 -9.14 -26.44 11.58
N ALA A 57 -8.21 -26.83 10.69
CA ALA A 57 -8.53 -27.41 9.39
C ALA A 57 -9.42 -28.67 9.49
N SER A 58 -9.33 -29.41 10.59
CA SER A 58 -10.17 -30.58 10.86
C SER A 58 -11.58 -30.23 11.32
N ALA A 59 -11.79 -29.01 11.82
CA ALA A 59 -13.09 -28.55 12.33
C ALA A 59 -13.96 -27.85 11.28
N GLY A 60 -13.46 -27.66 10.04
CA GLY A 60 -14.22 -27.08 8.93
C GLY A 60 -14.61 -25.59 9.10
N LYS A 61 -14.12 -24.91 10.14
CA LYS A 61 -14.49 -23.52 10.43
C LYS A 61 -13.38 -22.57 9.97
N GLU A 62 -13.71 -21.70 9.03
CA GLU A 62 -12.81 -20.67 8.55
C GLU A 62 -12.53 -19.63 9.65
N PRO A 63 -11.24 -19.27 9.93
CA PRO A 63 -10.92 -18.27 10.93
C PRO A 63 -11.45 -16.89 10.50
N TYR A 64 -11.96 -16.14 11.48
CA TYR A 64 -12.36 -14.77 11.24
C TYR A 64 -11.15 -13.90 10.92
N LEU A 65 -11.24 -13.14 9.84
CA LEU A 65 -10.23 -12.15 9.46
C LEU A 65 -10.93 -10.97 8.79
N ALA A 66 -10.64 -9.75 9.25
CA ALA A 66 -11.16 -8.53 8.66
C ALA A 66 -10.03 -7.69 8.07
N VAL A 67 -10.22 -7.27 6.82
CA VAL A 67 -9.36 -6.32 6.12
C VAL A 67 -9.69 -4.91 6.60
N ILE A 68 -8.77 -4.24 7.28
CA ILE A 68 -8.99 -2.88 7.83
C ILE A 68 -8.73 -1.82 6.77
N HIS A 69 -7.65 -1.95 6.03
CA HIS A 69 -7.32 -1.08 4.90
C HIS A 69 -6.67 -1.90 3.79
N ARG A 70 -6.54 -1.30 2.61
CA ARG A 70 -6.03 -2.01 1.43
C ARG A 70 -4.90 -1.22 0.79
N LEU A 71 -3.99 -1.96 0.19
CA LEU A 71 -3.02 -1.46 -0.77
C LEU A 71 -3.39 -1.98 -2.16
N ASP A 72 -3.14 -1.19 -3.19
CA ASP A 72 -3.30 -1.61 -4.57
C ASP A 72 -2.41 -2.82 -4.86
N GLN A 73 -2.78 -3.64 -5.82
CA GLN A 73 -2.02 -4.84 -6.15
C GLN A 73 -0.53 -4.56 -6.43
N PRO A 74 -0.15 -3.53 -7.21
CA PRO A 74 1.26 -3.23 -7.47
C PRO A 74 1.98 -2.51 -6.31
N VAL A 75 1.28 -2.10 -5.25
CA VAL A 75 1.86 -1.39 -4.11
C VAL A 75 2.25 -2.38 -3.03
N ALA A 76 3.50 -2.32 -2.57
CA ALA A 76 3.98 -3.10 -1.44
C ALA A 76 3.84 -2.34 -0.11
N GLY A 77 3.99 -3.04 1.02
CA GLY A 77 4.11 -2.42 2.34
C GLY A 77 3.21 -3.00 3.44
N ILE A 78 3.15 -2.31 4.55
CA ILE A 78 2.56 -2.77 5.80
C ILE A 78 1.03 -2.74 5.74
N LEU A 79 0.42 -3.85 6.15
CA LEU A 79 -1.02 -4.00 6.36
C LEU A 79 -1.32 -4.51 7.76
N VAL A 80 -2.44 -4.07 8.34
CA VAL A 80 -3.02 -4.64 9.55
C VAL A 80 -4.37 -5.28 9.24
N PHE A 81 -4.59 -6.47 9.82
CA PHE A 81 -5.84 -7.21 9.77
C PHE A 81 -6.32 -7.47 11.20
N ALA A 82 -7.63 -7.54 11.39
CA ALA A 82 -8.22 -7.88 12.67
C ALA A 82 -8.63 -9.35 12.70
N LYS A 83 -8.29 -10.06 13.78
CA LYS A 83 -8.63 -11.46 14.04
C LYS A 83 -9.95 -11.60 14.82
N THR A 84 -10.53 -10.48 15.31
CA THR A 84 -11.80 -10.44 16.03
C THR A 84 -12.70 -9.32 15.53
N LYS A 85 -14.03 -9.47 15.71
CA LYS A 85 -15.00 -8.44 15.33
C LYS A 85 -14.84 -7.15 16.14
N SER A 86 -14.47 -7.25 17.42
CA SER A 86 -14.22 -6.10 18.30
C SER A 86 -13.00 -5.30 17.82
N ALA A 87 -11.89 -5.99 17.51
CA ALA A 87 -10.70 -5.37 16.96
C ALA A 87 -10.97 -4.70 15.60
N ALA A 88 -11.75 -5.35 14.73
CA ALA A 88 -12.14 -4.78 13.44
C ALA A 88 -12.92 -3.48 13.58
N ARG A 89 -13.88 -3.44 14.52
CA ARG A 89 -14.68 -2.23 14.80
C ARG A 89 -13.79 -1.09 15.29
N GLU A 90 -12.91 -1.37 16.25
CA GLU A 90 -12.06 -0.34 16.85
C GLU A 90 -11.02 0.20 15.85
N LEU A 91 -10.34 -0.66 15.09
CA LEU A 91 -9.40 -0.22 14.05
C LEU A 91 -10.10 0.56 12.93
N SER A 92 -11.30 0.15 12.52
CA SER A 92 -12.09 0.90 11.53
C SER A 92 -12.48 2.28 12.05
N ARG A 93 -12.83 2.39 13.34
CA ARG A 93 -13.13 3.66 13.99
C ARG A 93 -11.89 4.58 14.00
N GLN A 94 -10.71 4.06 14.33
CA GLN A 94 -9.46 4.84 14.29
C GLN A 94 -9.13 5.32 12.87
N LEU A 95 -9.35 4.47 11.87
CA LEU A 95 -9.10 4.79 10.46
C LEU A 95 -10.00 5.91 9.92
N THR A 96 -11.24 5.99 10.42
CA THR A 96 -12.27 6.91 9.90
C THR A 96 -12.44 8.18 10.71
N ASP A 97 -11.94 8.24 11.95
CA ASP A 97 -12.08 9.39 12.83
C ASP A 97 -10.96 10.42 12.62
N PRO A 98 -11.23 11.54 11.92
CA PRO A 98 -10.21 12.55 11.63
C PRO A 98 -9.73 13.29 12.89
N LYS A 99 -10.49 13.25 13.98
CA LYS A 99 -10.15 13.96 15.24
C LYS A 99 -9.12 13.21 16.08
N LYS A 100 -8.97 11.91 15.86
CA LYS A 100 -8.10 11.07 16.72
C LYS A 100 -6.71 10.83 16.17
N ALA A 101 -6.40 11.22 14.94
CA ALA A 101 -5.09 11.09 14.28
C ALA A 101 -4.29 9.81 14.68
N ALA A 102 -5.01 8.78 15.16
CA ALA A 102 -4.42 7.59 15.77
C ALA A 102 -3.95 6.59 14.72
N PHE A 103 -4.51 6.68 13.48
CA PHE A 103 -4.21 5.76 12.39
C PHE A 103 -3.44 6.51 11.29
N GLY A 104 -2.11 6.45 11.35
CA GLY A 104 -1.23 7.08 10.37
C GLY A 104 -0.79 6.11 9.29
N LYS A 105 -0.85 6.53 8.03
CA LYS A 105 -0.38 5.78 6.85
C LYS A 105 0.66 6.60 6.12
N TYR A 106 1.89 6.10 6.13
CA TYR A 106 3.02 6.78 5.55
C TYR A 106 3.61 5.95 4.41
N TYR A 107 3.95 6.63 3.34
CA TYR A 107 4.43 6.01 2.12
C TYR A 107 5.77 6.63 1.71
N ARG A 108 6.54 5.84 0.97
CA ARG A 108 7.67 6.30 0.20
C ARG A 108 7.38 6.08 -1.28
N ALA A 109 7.72 7.06 -2.09
CA ALA A 109 7.57 6.98 -3.54
C ALA A 109 8.82 7.51 -4.23
N LEU A 110 9.18 6.94 -5.39
CA LEU A 110 10.07 7.59 -6.34
C LEU A 110 9.22 8.23 -7.43
N VAL A 111 9.45 9.51 -7.69
CA VAL A 111 8.80 10.26 -8.77
C VAL A 111 9.82 10.59 -9.86
N GLU A 112 9.36 10.63 -11.12
CA GLU A 112 10.24 10.88 -12.27
C GLU A 112 10.75 12.32 -12.34
N LYS A 113 9.93 13.25 -11.87
CA LYS A 113 10.27 14.67 -11.85
C LYS A 113 10.26 15.19 -10.41
N ARG A 114 11.30 15.94 -10.04
CA ARG A 114 11.37 16.61 -8.75
C ARG A 114 10.22 17.64 -8.63
N PRO A 115 9.48 17.66 -7.51
CA PRO A 115 8.55 18.75 -7.20
C PRO A 115 9.26 20.10 -7.15
N ASP A 116 8.54 21.17 -7.47
CA ASP A 116 9.07 22.55 -7.43
C ASP A 116 9.37 23.02 -5.99
N THR A 117 8.81 22.32 -4.97
CA THR A 117 9.04 22.59 -3.54
C THR A 117 9.49 21.33 -2.82
N ASP A 118 10.28 21.47 -1.77
CA ASP A 118 10.80 20.34 -0.98
C ASP A 118 9.71 19.68 -0.11
N SER A 119 8.60 20.36 0.11
CA SER A 119 7.44 19.85 0.84
C SER A 119 6.16 20.55 0.38
N GLY A 120 5.03 19.89 0.59
CA GLY A 120 3.75 20.48 0.22
C GLY A 120 2.56 19.65 0.70
N ILE A 121 1.38 20.24 0.52
CA ILE A 121 0.08 19.61 0.75
C ILE A 121 -0.67 19.59 -0.56
N LEU A 122 -1.16 18.42 -0.97
CA LEU A 122 -2.08 18.27 -2.09
C LEU A 122 -3.48 17.98 -1.53
N GLU A 123 -4.42 18.82 -1.92
CA GLU A 123 -5.83 18.68 -1.54
C GLU A 123 -6.69 18.74 -2.80
N ASP A 124 -7.29 17.61 -3.17
CA ASP A 124 -8.05 17.44 -4.39
C ASP A 124 -9.34 16.67 -4.11
N TYR A 125 -10.34 16.86 -4.96
CA TYR A 125 -11.48 15.97 -5.05
C TYR A 125 -11.21 14.90 -6.09
N LEU A 126 -11.38 13.62 -5.69
CA LEU A 126 -11.12 12.47 -6.54
C LEU A 126 -12.41 11.71 -6.87
N CYS A 127 -12.58 11.37 -8.15
CA CYS A 127 -13.62 10.49 -8.66
C CYS A 127 -13.00 9.18 -9.13
N LYS A 128 -13.61 8.03 -8.75
CA LYS A 128 -13.25 6.73 -9.29
C LYS A 128 -14.06 6.45 -10.56
N ASP A 129 -13.37 5.99 -11.62
CA ASP A 129 -14.00 5.34 -12.77
C ASP A 129 -13.98 3.82 -12.56
N PRO A 130 -15.14 3.18 -12.34
CA PRO A 130 -15.20 1.74 -12.13
C PRO A 130 -14.91 0.92 -13.39
N ARG A 131 -15.08 1.48 -14.60
CA ARG A 131 -14.85 0.79 -15.88
C ARG A 131 -13.37 0.58 -16.15
N THR A 132 -12.57 1.63 -15.94
CA THR A 132 -11.12 1.58 -16.14
C THR A 132 -10.36 1.20 -14.88
N ASN A 133 -11.05 1.17 -13.73
CA ASN A 133 -10.45 1.02 -12.40
C ASN A 133 -9.32 2.04 -12.16
N THR A 134 -9.58 3.31 -12.55
CA THR A 134 -8.71 4.46 -12.30
C THR A 134 -9.41 5.49 -11.42
N SER A 135 -8.68 6.49 -10.95
CA SER A 135 -9.23 7.70 -10.33
C SER A 135 -8.73 8.92 -11.09
N ARG A 136 -9.45 10.02 -10.99
CA ARG A 136 -9.05 11.30 -11.56
C ARG A 136 -9.38 12.43 -10.61
N VAL A 137 -8.65 13.52 -10.71
CA VAL A 137 -9.01 14.78 -10.06
C VAL A 137 -10.26 15.33 -10.74
N CYS A 138 -11.18 15.87 -9.95
CA CYS A 138 -12.46 16.38 -10.44
C CYS A 138 -12.94 17.57 -9.57
N SER A 139 -13.99 18.26 -10.02
CA SER A 139 -14.64 19.30 -9.23
C SER A 139 -15.35 18.70 -8.01
N GLN A 140 -15.43 19.47 -6.93
CA GLN A 140 -16.19 19.12 -5.71
C GLN A 140 -17.62 18.71 -6.03
N ASN A 141 -18.24 19.34 -7.02
CA ASN A 141 -19.63 19.10 -7.41
C ASN A 141 -19.81 17.87 -8.31
N THR A 142 -18.73 17.18 -8.69
CA THR A 142 -18.82 15.97 -9.52
C THR A 142 -19.45 14.82 -8.70
N PRO A 143 -20.48 14.14 -9.23
CA PRO A 143 -21.08 12.99 -8.54
C PRO A 143 -20.03 11.94 -8.16
N GLY A 144 -20.02 11.56 -6.88
CA GLY A 144 -19.03 10.61 -6.34
C GLY A 144 -17.66 11.19 -5.99
N ALA A 145 -17.47 12.51 -6.12
CA ALA A 145 -16.27 13.22 -5.68
C ALA A 145 -16.00 12.99 -4.19
N ARG A 146 -14.75 12.74 -3.84
CA ARG A 146 -14.29 12.53 -2.46
C ARG A 146 -13.04 13.35 -2.21
N LEU A 147 -13.07 14.16 -1.16
CA LEU A 147 -11.89 14.92 -0.73
C LEU A 147 -10.75 13.96 -0.38
N ALA A 148 -9.56 14.26 -0.87
CA ALA A 148 -8.31 13.56 -0.66
C ALA A 148 -7.22 14.57 -0.31
N ARG A 149 -6.54 14.35 0.79
CA ARG A 149 -5.43 15.18 1.24
C ARG A 149 -4.21 14.32 1.50
N LEU A 150 -3.06 14.75 1.03
CA LEU A 150 -1.77 14.20 1.37
C LEU A 150 -0.78 15.32 1.68
N GLU A 151 0.20 15.00 2.49
CA GLU A 151 1.38 15.81 2.74
C GLU A 151 2.59 15.08 2.19
N PHE A 152 3.52 15.79 1.56
CA PHE A 152 4.76 15.22 1.08
C PHE A 152 5.97 16.04 1.50
N HIS A 153 7.12 15.35 1.63
CA HIS A 153 8.44 15.93 1.80
C HIS A 153 9.43 15.17 0.92
N ILE A 154 10.43 15.85 0.38
CA ILE A 154 11.53 15.19 -0.31
C ILE A 154 12.33 14.39 0.73
N ALA A 155 12.59 13.11 0.43
CA ALA A 155 13.43 12.25 1.23
C ALA A 155 14.88 12.37 0.78
N VAL A 156 15.80 12.46 1.74
CA VAL A 156 17.25 12.51 1.49
C VAL A 156 17.94 11.17 1.76
N ASP A 157 17.13 10.13 2.07
CA ASP A 157 17.66 8.79 2.34
C ASP A 157 17.61 7.87 1.11
N ASN A 158 18.31 6.74 1.20
CA ASN A 158 18.42 5.77 0.12
C ASN A 158 17.51 4.55 0.32
N PHE A 159 16.26 4.74 0.72
CA PHE A 159 15.31 3.66 1.00
C PHE A 159 15.14 2.71 -0.20
N PHE A 160 15.03 3.23 -1.41
CA PHE A 160 14.85 2.43 -2.63
C PHE A 160 16.18 1.94 -3.24
N HIS A 161 17.33 2.19 -2.61
CA HIS A 161 18.64 1.80 -3.15
C HIS A 161 18.83 2.17 -4.62
N TRP A 162 18.44 3.39 -4.96
CA TRP A 162 18.61 3.94 -6.30
C TRP A 162 20.07 3.76 -6.76
N GLY A 163 20.26 3.14 -7.92
CA GLY A 163 21.59 2.85 -8.48
C GLY A 163 22.05 1.38 -8.39
N ARG A 164 21.36 0.52 -7.62
CA ARG A 164 21.68 -0.92 -7.54
C ARG A 164 20.63 -1.82 -8.21
N GLY A 165 20.32 -1.58 -9.48
CA GLY A 165 19.34 -2.43 -10.19
C GLY A 165 18.47 -1.68 -11.19
N ILE A 166 18.46 -0.37 -11.14
CA ILE A 166 17.99 0.48 -12.22
C ILE A 166 19.24 0.79 -13.04
N SER A 167 19.22 0.48 -14.32
CA SER A 167 20.30 0.59 -15.30
C SER A 167 21.39 1.62 -14.92
N GLU A 168 22.68 1.25 -15.00
CA GLU A 168 23.82 2.17 -14.84
C GLU A 168 23.75 3.38 -15.79
N ASN A 169 22.90 3.29 -16.82
CA ASN A 169 22.52 4.37 -17.73
C ASN A 169 21.02 4.62 -17.62
N PRO A 170 20.57 5.56 -16.77
CA PRO A 170 19.17 5.92 -16.71
C PRO A 170 18.70 6.43 -18.09
N PRO A 171 17.50 6.03 -18.55
CA PRO A 171 16.97 6.44 -19.85
C PRO A 171 16.65 7.93 -19.94
N SER A 172 16.79 8.67 -18.83
CA SER A 172 16.53 10.10 -18.72
C SER A 172 17.70 10.80 -18.01
N PRO A 173 18.08 12.02 -18.42
CA PRO A 173 19.06 12.84 -17.70
C PRO A 173 18.53 13.35 -16.34
N MET A 174 17.26 13.09 -16.02
CA MET A 174 16.64 13.50 -14.76
C MET A 174 16.70 12.35 -13.75
N GLU A 175 17.33 12.60 -12.61
CA GLU A 175 17.33 11.67 -11.47
C GLU A 175 15.96 11.65 -10.79
N PRO A 176 15.38 10.45 -10.54
CA PRO A 176 14.17 10.33 -9.75
C PRO A 176 14.34 10.89 -8.35
N THR A 177 13.27 11.46 -7.83
CA THR A 177 13.24 12.05 -6.50
C THR A 177 12.42 11.18 -5.55
N ALA A 178 12.99 10.88 -4.37
CA ALA A 178 12.30 10.16 -3.32
C ALA A 178 11.40 11.11 -2.50
N LEU A 179 10.17 10.68 -2.23
CA LEU A 179 9.20 11.41 -1.42
C LEU A 179 8.76 10.59 -0.21
N LEU A 180 8.67 11.25 0.94
CA LEU A 180 7.92 10.81 2.11
C LEU A 180 6.50 11.37 2.02
N ILE A 181 5.49 10.54 2.20
CA ILE A 181 4.10 10.92 1.98
C ILE A 181 3.25 10.45 3.16
N HIS A 182 2.39 11.34 3.68
CA HIS A 182 1.35 11.02 4.65
C HIS A 182 -0.03 11.30 4.05
N ILE A 183 -0.98 10.37 4.15
CA ILE A 183 -2.32 10.50 3.54
C ILE A 183 -3.44 10.61 4.57
N PHE A 184 -4.45 11.45 4.24
CA PHE A 184 -5.65 11.76 5.04
C PHE A 184 -6.91 11.89 4.17
N PRO A 185 -7.87 11.02 4.21
CA PRO A 185 -7.86 9.56 4.37
C PRO A 185 -7.30 8.86 3.12
N GLY A 186 -7.24 7.52 3.07
CA GLY A 186 -6.81 6.78 1.88
C GLY A 186 -7.93 6.62 0.85
N ARG A 187 -7.89 7.35 -0.28
CA ARG A 187 -8.78 7.17 -1.42
C ARG A 187 -8.17 6.20 -2.44
N HIS A 188 -9.02 5.67 -3.32
CA HIS A 188 -8.58 4.79 -4.40
C HIS A 188 -7.53 5.47 -5.28
N HIS A 189 -6.35 4.87 -5.42
CA HIS A 189 -5.19 5.36 -6.16
C HIS A 189 -4.74 6.79 -5.76
N GLN A 190 -5.02 7.25 -4.56
CA GLN A 190 -4.86 8.64 -4.13
C GLN A 190 -3.48 9.22 -4.48
N ILE A 191 -2.41 8.62 -3.94
CA ILE A 191 -1.04 9.11 -4.12
C ILE A 191 -0.69 9.14 -5.61
N ARG A 192 -1.03 8.09 -6.33
CA ARG A 192 -0.75 7.91 -7.75
C ARG A 192 -1.36 9.02 -8.59
N VAL A 193 -2.65 9.31 -8.39
CA VAL A 193 -3.36 10.32 -9.19
C VAL A 193 -2.98 11.74 -8.78
N GLN A 194 -2.80 12.03 -7.48
CA GLN A 194 -2.44 13.38 -7.04
C GLN A 194 -1.01 13.76 -7.46
N LEU A 195 -0.03 12.86 -7.34
CA LEU A 195 1.32 13.12 -7.82
C LEU A 195 1.38 13.25 -9.35
N ALA A 196 0.65 12.43 -10.10
CA ALA A 196 0.57 12.58 -11.55
C ALA A 196 -0.09 13.90 -11.95
N ASN A 197 -1.15 14.34 -11.25
CA ASN A 197 -1.81 15.63 -11.49
C ASN A 197 -0.90 16.82 -11.18
N MET A 198 -0.01 16.68 -10.19
CA MET A 198 1.02 17.68 -9.87
C MET A 198 2.16 17.74 -10.91
N GLY A 199 2.18 16.82 -11.88
CA GLY A 199 3.27 16.70 -12.86
C GLY A 199 4.51 15.95 -12.38
N CYS A 200 4.41 15.24 -11.25
CA CYS A 200 5.47 14.42 -10.65
C CYS A 200 5.02 12.95 -10.54
N PRO A 201 4.76 12.25 -11.66
CA PRO A 201 4.21 10.90 -11.63
C PRO A 201 5.19 9.91 -11.00
N ILE A 202 4.63 8.87 -10.37
CA ILE A 202 5.43 7.82 -9.74
C ILE A 202 6.12 6.98 -10.81
N LEU A 203 7.38 6.66 -10.55
CA LEU A 203 8.19 5.78 -11.37
C LEU A 203 7.53 4.40 -11.51
N GLY A 204 7.42 3.89 -12.74
CA GLY A 204 6.81 2.60 -13.04
C GLY A 204 5.27 2.57 -12.98
N ASP A 205 4.59 3.70 -12.83
CA ASP A 205 3.12 3.76 -12.82
C ASP A 205 2.52 3.91 -14.22
N THR A 206 2.35 2.83 -14.98
CA THR A 206 1.79 2.87 -16.35
C THR A 206 0.34 3.34 -16.40
N LYS A 207 -0.42 3.33 -15.29
CA LYS A 207 -1.79 3.83 -15.28
C LYS A 207 -1.88 5.35 -15.33
N TYR A 208 -0.96 6.02 -14.63
CA TYR A 208 -0.96 7.47 -14.49
C TYR A 208 0.26 8.13 -15.15
N ASN A 209 1.17 7.30 -15.66
CA ASN A 209 2.31 7.71 -16.46
C ASN A 209 2.58 6.70 -17.60
N PRO A 210 1.67 6.57 -18.58
CA PRO A 210 1.77 5.57 -19.63
C PRO A 210 2.96 5.76 -20.59
N HIS A 211 3.51 6.97 -20.65
CA HIS A 211 4.62 7.32 -21.55
C HIS A 211 5.98 7.35 -20.85
N SER A 212 6.06 6.87 -19.63
CA SER A 212 7.33 6.79 -18.90
C SER A 212 8.34 5.91 -19.60
N MET A 213 9.54 6.43 -19.80
CA MET A 213 10.67 5.64 -20.30
C MET A 213 11.17 4.60 -19.29
N TRP A 214 10.73 4.71 -18.04
CA TRP A 214 11.05 3.79 -16.95
C TRP A 214 10.11 2.58 -16.85
N ASN A 215 9.13 2.48 -17.73
CA ASN A 215 8.14 1.39 -17.73
C ASN A 215 8.71 0.05 -18.25
N VAL A 216 10.02 -0.18 -18.16
CA VAL A 216 10.70 -1.36 -18.68
C VAL A 216 10.66 -2.50 -17.67
N GLY A 217 9.51 -3.15 -17.54
CA GLY A 217 9.40 -4.42 -16.78
C GLY A 217 9.74 -5.63 -17.65
N LYS A 218 10.78 -6.37 -17.33
CA LYS A 218 11.24 -7.57 -18.06
C LYS A 218 10.22 -8.72 -18.15
N ASN A 219 9.05 -8.67 -17.49
CA ASN A 219 8.11 -9.79 -17.39
C ASN A 219 6.63 -9.40 -17.46
N GLY A 220 6.26 -8.25 -18.00
CA GLY A 220 4.84 -7.83 -18.11
C GLY A 220 4.17 -7.46 -16.78
N TRP A 221 4.87 -7.51 -15.66
CA TRP A 221 4.42 -7.05 -14.36
C TRP A 221 5.07 -5.71 -14.06
N GLN A 222 4.23 -4.73 -13.84
CA GLN A 222 4.65 -3.38 -13.56
C GLN A 222 5.05 -3.24 -12.10
N GLN A 223 6.30 -2.93 -11.85
CA GLN A 223 6.76 -2.51 -10.53
C GLN A 223 6.56 -1.00 -10.40
N ILE A 224 5.68 -0.59 -9.50
CA ILE A 224 5.51 0.81 -9.12
C ILE A 224 6.37 1.10 -7.89
N TYR A 225 7.17 2.17 -7.93
CA TYR A 225 8.00 2.58 -6.81
C TYR A 225 7.18 3.36 -5.77
N LEU A 226 6.26 2.63 -5.14
CA LEU A 226 5.40 3.12 -4.05
C LEU A 226 5.30 2.05 -2.98
N CYS A 227 5.72 2.39 -1.75
CA CYS A 227 5.70 1.49 -0.61
C CYS A 227 5.01 2.14 0.60
N ALA A 228 4.05 1.44 1.21
CA ALA A 228 3.49 1.78 2.52
C ALA A 228 4.49 1.38 3.61
N TYR A 229 5.50 2.22 3.85
CA TYR A 229 6.66 1.87 4.67
C TYR A 229 6.42 1.97 6.18
N LYS A 230 5.41 2.79 6.60
CA LYS A 230 5.15 2.98 8.03
C LYS A 230 3.65 3.06 8.30
N LEU A 231 3.25 2.39 9.38
CA LEU A 231 1.88 2.32 9.86
C LEU A 231 1.85 2.59 11.36
N THR A 232 0.98 3.50 11.81
CA THR A 232 0.76 3.78 13.23
C THR A 232 -0.70 3.64 13.57
N PHE A 233 -1.01 3.08 14.75
CA PHE A 233 -2.36 2.97 15.29
C PHE A 233 -2.31 2.67 16.78
N ARG A 234 -3.45 2.69 17.46
CA ARG A 234 -3.55 2.17 18.83
C ARG A 234 -4.05 0.74 18.81
N HIS A 235 -3.41 -0.12 19.60
CA HIS A 235 -3.86 -1.50 19.74
C HIS A 235 -5.34 -1.55 20.14
N PRO A 236 -6.19 -2.33 19.44
CA PRO A 236 -7.65 -2.22 19.56
C PRO A 236 -8.22 -2.59 20.94
N THR A 237 -7.48 -3.38 21.72
CA THR A 237 -7.91 -3.81 23.06
C THR A 237 -7.17 -3.05 24.16
N THR A 238 -5.85 -2.91 24.07
CA THR A 238 -5.04 -2.32 25.13
C THR A 238 -4.91 -0.80 25.02
N GLY A 239 -5.24 -0.21 23.87
CA GLY A 239 -5.06 1.22 23.59
C GLY A 239 -3.61 1.69 23.47
N LYS A 240 -2.62 0.80 23.62
CA LYS A 240 -1.19 1.13 23.50
C LYS A 240 -0.87 1.62 22.08
N PRO A 241 -0.07 2.68 21.92
CA PRO A 241 0.40 3.11 20.62
C PRO A 241 1.30 2.04 20.01
N MET A 242 1.08 1.74 18.73
CA MET A 242 1.86 0.80 17.94
C MET A 242 2.41 1.50 16.71
N THR A 243 3.66 1.22 16.38
CA THR A 243 4.33 1.74 15.19
C THR A 243 5.11 0.62 14.54
N PHE A 244 4.87 0.45 13.25
CA PHE A 244 5.60 -0.49 12.39
C PHE A 244 6.25 0.28 11.27
N GLU A 245 7.52 0.04 11.00
CA GLU A 245 8.28 0.78 10.01
C GLU A 245 9.28 -0.14 9.29
N LEU A 246 9.26 -0.11 7.97
CA LEU A 246 10.25 -0.75 7.10
C LEU A 246 11.41 0.22 6.90
N LYS A 247 12.62 -0.25 7.11
CA LYS A 247 13.82 0.57 6.98
C LYS A 247 14.38 0.58 5.55
N ASP A 248 13.98 -0.41 4.75
CA ASP A 248 14.54 -0.68 3.44
C ASP A 248 13.44 -1.17 2.48
N ALA A 249 13.53 -0.78 1.22
CA ALA A 249 12.59 -1.22 0.19
C ALA A 249 12.67 -2.75 -0.07
N ARG A 250 13.81 -3.37 0.18
CA ARG A 250 14.00 -4.83 0.08
C ARG A 250 13.10 -5.60 1.04
N ASP A 251 12.70 -4.99 2.17
CA ASP A 251 11.76 -5.58 3.13
C ASP A 251 10.37 -5.83 2.50
N CYS A 252 10.05 -5.16 1.41
CA CYS A 252 8.83 -5.36 0.63
C CYS A 252 9.03 -5.94 -0.77
N GLY A 253 10.23 -6.38 -1.11
CA GLY A 253 10.52 -7.08 -2.37
C GLY A 253 10.87 -6.16 -3.56
N PHE A 254 11.41 -4.96 -3.29
CA PHE A 254 12.01 -4.10 -4.31
C PHE A 254 13.46 -4.49 -4.61
#